data_4f5193ae38a89c24815139b529b152bd
#
_entry.id   4f5193ae38a89c24815139b529b152bd
#
_cell.length_a   1.000
_cell.length_b   1.000
_cell.length_c   1.000
_cell.angle_alpha   90.00
_cell.angle_beta   90.00
_cell.angle_gamma   90.00
#
_symmetry.space_group_name_H-M   'P 1'
#
loop_
_entity.id
_entity.type
_entity.pdbx_description
1 polymer ?
#
loop_
_entity_poly.entity_id
_entity_poly.type
_entity_poly.pdbx_seq_one_letter_code
_entity_poly.pdbx_strand_id
1 'polypeptide(L)'
;MLTANDFKDIEAVGKGEKTAHGFGINGVGLEGLSHPVDMNKVNVKEMTVLGKKFTNAGSVISDKSTTLVGVDLLQYGKVVIDYMRNRFYFFPFDSEIADMGGAPKTWNVSILPANERFEITTVWDSMKDVVNFGDQVVDINGTDITKFPMSQSAVDSVMNAIKENVGYIVVLKDGQKKKIEVRRE
;
A
#
# COMPACT_ATOMS: atom_id res chain seq x y z
N MET A 1 4.40 6.24 4.90
CA MET A 1 5.17 6.26 3.64
C MET A 1 6.51 6.91 3.91
N LEU A 2 7.61 6.31 3.47
CA LEU A 2 8.99 6.78 3.68
C LEU A 2 9.63 7.18 2.36
N THR A 3 10.52 8.18 2.40
CA THR A 3 11.42 8.43 1.27
C THR A 3 12.53 7.37 1.23
N ALA A 4 13.12 7.17 0.06
CA ALA A 4 14.25 6.24 -0.08
C ALA A 4 15.47 6.66 0.76
N ASN A 5 15.71 7.97 0.90
CA ASN A 5 16.82 8.49 1.69
C ASN A 5 16.61 8.28 3.19
N ASP A 6 15.41 8.61 3.71
CA ASP A 6 15.11 8.40 5.13
C ASP A 6 15.19 6.92 5.50
N PHE A 7 14.70 6.04 4.61
CA PHE A 7 14.80 4.60 4.86
C PHE A 7 16.26 4.11 4.86
N LYS A 8 17.10 4.61 3.97
CA LYS A 8 18.52 4.27 3.93
C LYS A 8 19.24 4.60 5.25
N ASP A 9 18.90 5.73 5.87
CA ASP A 9 19.44 6.11 7.17
C ASP A 9 18.94 5.19 8.28
N ILE A 10 17.64 4.79 8.25
CA ILE A 10 17.04 3.84 9.19
C ILE A 10 17.68 2.45 9.03
N GLU A 11 17.89 2.00 7.81
CA GLU A 11 18.53 0.72 7.47
C GLU A 11 20.00 0.69 7.93
N ALA A 12 20.73 1.79 7.74
CA ALA A 12 22.14 1.91 8.15
C ALA A 12 22.36 1.73 9.65
N VAL A 13 21.37 2.08 10.48
CA VAL A 13 21.41 1.85 11.95
C VAL A 13 20.73 0.53 12.36
N GLY A 14 20.43 -0.37 11.41
CA GLY A 14 19.87 -1.69 11.67
C GLY A 14 18.40 -1.71 12.11
N LYS A 15 17.69 -0.61 11.97
CA LYS A 15 16.28 -0.45 12.37
C LYS A 15 15.28 -0.60 11.20
N GLY A 16 15.77 -0.76 9.98
CA GLY A 16 14.97 -0.93 8.76
C GLY A 16 15.20 -2.28 8.10
N GLU A 17 14.15 -2.84 7.51
CA GLU A 17 14.19 -4.09 6.74
C GLU A 17 13.26 -3.99 5.55
N LYS A 18 13.75 -4.32 4.35
CA LYS A 18 12.91 -4.48 3.15
C LYS A 18 12.25 -5.85 3.18
N THR A 19 10.94 -5.89 3.04
CA THR A 19 10.15 -7.12 3.13
C THR A 19 9.62 -7.61 1.78
N ALA A 20 9.39 -6.71 0.83
CA ALA A 20 9.01 -7.05 -0.54
C ALA A 20 9.42 -5.95 -1.51
N HIS A 21 9.65 -6.32 -2.77
CA HIS A 21 9.85 -5.39 -3.89
C HIS A 21 8.71 -5.55 -4.90
N GLY A 22 8.39 -4.49 -5.61
CA GLY A 22 7.37 -4.49 -6.66
C GLY A 22 7.48 -3.26 -7.55
N PHE A 23 6.68 -3.27 -8.62
CA PHE A 23 6.58 -2.19 -9.59
C PHE A 23 5.13 -1.79 -9.79
N GLY A 24 4.85 -0.51 -9.86
CA GLY A 24 3.50 -0.02 -10.15
C GLY A 24 3.18 1.36 -9.60
N ILE A 25 1.89 1.63 -9.50
CA ILE A 25 1.31 2.90 -9.05
C ILE A 25 1.30 2.93 -7.52
N ASN A 26 1.87 3.98 -6.95
CA ASN A 26 1.92 4.14 -5.49
C ASN A 26 0.95 5.21 -4.95
N GLY A 27 0.13 5.78 -5.79
CA GLY A 27 -0.86 6.79 -5.36
C GLY A 27 -1.83 7.21 -6.45
N VAL A 28 -3.00 7.63 -5.98
CA VAL A 28 -4.04 8.26 -6.80
C VAL A 28 -4.23 9.68 -6.27
N GLY A 29 -4.04 10.66 -7.10
CA GLY A 29 -4.21 12.09 -6.77
C GLY A 29 -5.35 12.74 -7.53
N LEU A 30 -5.49 14.05 -7.39
CA LEU A 30 -6.49 14.84 -8.13
C LEU A 30 -6.25 14.80 -9.65
N GLU A 31 -5.02 14.62 -10.09
CA GLU A 31 -4.62 14.51 -11.49
C GLU A 31 -4.72 13.08 -12.04
N GLY A 32 -5.23 12.11 -11.25
CA GLY A 32 -5.34 10.71 -11.60
C GLY A 32 -4.27 9.82 -10.97
N LEU A 33 -3.89 8.77 -11.69
CA LEU A 33 -2.89 7.81 -11.24
C LEU A 33 -1.47 8.40 -11.32
N SER A 34 -0.63 8.13 -10.33
CA SER A 34 0.80 8.47 -10.40
C SER A 34 1.50 7.69 -11.51
N HIS A 35 2.69 8.13 -11.91
CA HIS A 35 3.53 7.29 -12.77
C HIS A 35 3.93 6.00 -12.04
N PRO A 36 4.02 4.87 -12.75
CA PRO A 36 4.50 3.63 -12.16
C PRO A 36 5.99 3.75 -11.79
N VAL A 37 6.35 3.23 -10.63
CA VAL A 37 7.71 3.28 -10.08
C VAL A 37 8.06 1.97 -9.40
N ASP A 38 9.36 1.73 -9.20
CA ASP A 38 9.83 0.71 -8.29
C ASP A 38 9.51 1.10 -6.85
N MET A 39 9.03 0.14 -6.07
CA MET A 39 8.68 0.37 -4.68
C MET A 39 9.08 -0.82 -3.80
N ASN A 40 9.28 -0.56 -2.52
CA ASN A 40 9.56 -1.61 -1.55
C ASN A 40 8.61 -1.50 -0.36
N LYS A 41 8.04 -2.62 0.06
CA LYS A 41 7.48 -2.73 1.42
C LYS A 41 8.65 -2.81 2.39
N VAL A 42 8.52 -2.13 3.52
CA VAL A 42 9.56 -2.09 4.55
C VAL A 42 8.93 -2.22 5.94
N ASN A 43 9.71 -2.74 6.87
CA ASN A 43 9.40 -2.72 8.28
C ASN A 43 10.44 -1.87 9.02
N VAL A 44 9.98 -0.90 9.81
CA VAL A 44 10.79 -0.11 10.73
C VAL A 44 10.64 -0.73 12.13
N LYS A 45 11.71 -1.35 12.61
CA LYS A 45 11.71 -2.10 13.87
C LYS A 45 11.41 -1.23 15.08
N GLU A 46 11.92 -0.01 15.08
CA GLU A 46 11.72 0.96 16.14
C GLU A 46 11.79 2.39 15.62
N MET A 47 10.85 3.22 16.02
CA MET A 47 10.88 4.67 15.78
C MET A 47 10.27 5.44 16.94
N THR A 48 10.60 6.73 17.03
CA THR A 48 10.01 7.63 18.03
C THR A 48 9.39 8.82 17.31
N VAL A 49 8.12 9.06 17.57
CA VAL A 49 7.40 10.24 17.06
C VAL A 49 6.97 11.09 18.23
N LEU A 50 7.55 12.28 18.34
CA LEU A 50 7.25 13.27 19.41
C LEU A 50 7.20 12.64 20.81
N GLY A 51 8.16 11.80 21.14
CA GLY A 51 8.32 11.16 22.45
C GLY A 51 7.61 9.81 22.64
N LYS A 52 6.65 9.45 21.78
CA LYS A 52 6.01 8.12 21.77
C LYS A 52 6.86 7.15 20.97
N LYS A 53 7.17 6.00 21.55
CA LYS A 53 7.88 4.90 20.87
C LYS A 53 6.90 3.99 20.16
N PHE A 54 7.29 3.58 18.94
CA PHE A 54 6.58 2.61 18.10
C PHE A 54 7.55 1.52 17.69
N THR A 55 7.04 0.30 17.58
CA THR A 55 7.78 -0.84 17.04
C THR A 55 7.03 -1.46 15.87
N ASN A 56 7.75 -2.14 14.99
CA ASN A 56 7.19 -2.86 13.84
C ASN A 56 6.28 -1.99 12.96
N ALA A 57 6.75 -0.79 12.61
CA ALA A 57 5.98 0.10 11.73
C ALA A 57 6.18 -0.28 10.25
N GLY A 58 5.13 -0.84 9.66
CA GLY A 58 5.12 -1.14 8.23
C GLY A 58 4.95 0.11 7.37
N SER A 59 5.67 0.19 6.26
CA SER A 59 5.60 1.31 5.32
C SER A 59 5.92 0.87 3.89
N VAL A 60 5.73 1.79 2.95
CA VAL A 60 6.22 1.64 1.57
C VAL A 60 7.21 2.76 1.31
N ILE A 61 8.37 2.40 0.74
CA ILE A 61 9.31 3.37 0.18
C ILE A 61 8.76 3.79 -1.19
N SER A 62 8.77 5.08 -1.44
CA SER A 62 8.38 5.65 -2.72
C SER A 62 9.39 6.71 -3.18
N ASP A 63 9.23 7.15 -4.41
CA ASP A 63 9.95 8.27 -5.01
C ASP A 63 9.50 9.65 -4.50
N LYS A 64 8.58 9.70 -3.54
CA LYS A 64 8.12 10.95 -2.93
C LYS A 64 9.27 11.72 -2.28
N SER A 65 9.22 13.03 -2.36
CA SER A 65 10.20 13.92 -1.79
C SER A 65 10.10 14.09 -0.27
N THR A 66 9.03 13.61 0.35
CA THR A 66 8.73 13.85 1.76
C THR A 66 8.20 12.58 2.43
N THR A 67 8.77 12.24 3.57
CA THR A 67 8.21 11.22 4.47
C THR A 67 6.92 11.71 5.09
N LEU A 68 5.89 10.86 5.09
CA LEU A 68 4.56 11.17 5.61
C LEU A 68 4.22 10.26 6.78
N VAL A 69 3.75 10.86 7.87
CA VAL A 69 3.10 10.17 8.98
C VAL A 69 1.58 10.21 8.74
N GLY A 70 0.95 9.06 8.68
CA GLY A 70 -0.46 8.94 8.37
C GLY A 70 -1.38 9.17 9.56
N VAL A 71 -2.69 9.16 9.28
CA VAL A 71 -3.77 9.31 10.27
C VAL A 71 -3.79 8.22 11.33
N ASP A 72 -3.13 7.10 11.10
CA ASP A 72 -3.01 6.00 12.08
C ASP A 72 -2.36 6.45 13.38
N LEU A 73 -1.57 7.54 13.37
CA LEU A 73 -1.04 8.16 14.58
C LEU A 73 -2.15 8.54 15.57
N LEU A 74 -3.35 8.88 15.08
CA LEU A 74 -4.49 9.28 15.91
C LEU A 74 -5.03 8.14 16.80
N GLN A 75 -4.70 6.90 16.50
CA GLN A 75 -5.05 5.75 17.34
C GLN A 75 -4.25 5.74 18.66
N TYR A 76 -3.11 6.44 18.69
CA TYR A 76 -2.16 6.41 19.79
C TYR A 76 -2.09 7.72 20.57
N GLY A 77 -2.81 8.76 20.15
CA GLY A 77 -2.76 10.04 20.80
C GLY A 77 -3.59 11.11 20.12
N LYS A 78 -3.64 12.27 20.74
CA LYS A 78 -4.29 13.47 20.24
C LYS A 78 -3.29 14.34 19.49
N VAL A 79 -3.65 14.75 18.29
CA VAL A 79 -2.90 15.71 17.47
C VAL A 79 -3.52 17.09 17.60
N VAL A 80 -2.69 18.11 17.79
CA VAL A 80 -3.08 19.52 17.74
C VAL A 80 -2.18 20.24 16.74
N ILE A 81 -2.79 20.92 15.77
CA ILE A 81 -2.08 21.74 14.77
C ILE A 81 -2.38 23.20 15.09
N ASP A 82 -1.35 23.95 15.46
CA ASP A 82 -1.41 25.38 15.70
C ASP A 82 -0.88 26.11 14.46
N TYR A 83 -1.78 26.44 13.55
CA TYR A 83 -1.45 27.16 12.33
C TYR A 83 -0.90 28.57 12.58
N MET A 84 -1.31 29.21 13.67
CA MET A 84 -0.86 30.56 13.98
C MET A 84 0.62 30.59 14.37
N ARG A 85 1.11 29.53 15.03
CA ARG A 85 2.49 29.41 15.46
C ARG A 85 3.32 28.40 14.66
N ASN A 86 2.74 27.80 13.62
CA ASN A 86 3.35 26.75 12.80
C ASN A 86 3.87 25.58 13.67
N ARG A 87 3.05 25.13 14.64
CA ARG A 87 3.42 24.05 15.56
C ARG A 87 2.50 22.88 15.43
N PHE A 88 3.11 21.70 15.54
CA PHE A 88 2.44 20.42 15.62
C PHE A 88 2.72 19.81 16.99
N TYR A 89 1.66 19.40 17.70
CA TYR A 89 1.74 18.76 18.99
C TYR A 89 1.11 17.38 18.91
N PHE A 90 1.74 16.41 19.57
CA PHE A 90 1.20 15.08 19.76
C PHE A 90 1.18 14.78 21.26
N PHE A 91 0.01 14.37 21.74
CA PHE A 91 -0.22 13.99 23.13
C PHE A 91 -0.58 12.52 23.17
N PRO A 92 0.36 11.61 23.46
CA PRO A 92 0.08 10.18 23.56
C PRO A 92 -0.99 9.91 24.62
N PHE A 93 -1.85 8.91 24.38
CA PHE A 93 -2.83 8.49 25.38
C PHE A 93 -2.18 7.78 26.58
N ASP A 94 -1.02 7.16 26.36
CA ASP A 94 -0.20 6.48 27.36
C ASP A 94 1.29 6.60 27.01
N SER A 95 2.15 6.14 27.93
CA SER A 95 3.62 6.12 27.76
C SER A 95 4.15 4.77 27.27
N GLU A 96 3.29 3.77 27.05
CA GLU A 96 3.71 2.43 26.62
C GLU A 96 4.24 2.44 25.18
N ILE A 97 5.08 1.47 24.86
CA ILE A 97 5.55 1.25 23.49
C ILE A 97 4.40 0.66 22.68
N ALA A 98 4.06 1.30 21.58
CA ALA A 98 3.02 0.81 20.67
C ALA A 98 3.63 -0.13 19.60
N ASP A 99 3.24 -1.40 19.62
CA ASP A 99 3.56 -2.32 18.52
C ASP A 99 2.54 -2.15 17.39
N MET A 100 3.02 -1.77 16.20
CA MET A 100 2.17 -1.57 15.03
C MET A 100 1.95 -2.86 14.23
N GLY A 101 2.50 -3.98 14.66
CA GLY A 101 2.29 -5.31 14.06
C GLY A 101 2.92 -5.52 12.68
N GLY A 102 3.77 -4.60 12.23
CA GLY A 102 4.40 -4.65 10.91
C GLY A 102 3.49 -4.16 9.77
N ALA A 103 3.92 -4.38 8.55
CA ALA A 103 3.12 -4.05 7.39
C ALA A 103 1.87 -4.95 7.32
N PRO A 104 0.66 -4.38 7.15
CA PRO A 104 -0.53 -5.21 6.97
C PRO A 104 -0.38 -6.07 5.72
N LYS A 105 -0.89 -7.29 5.79
CA LYS A 105 -0.95 -8.15 4.62
C LYS A 105 -1.84 -7.52 3.55
N THR A 106 -1.28 -7.29 2.38
CA THR A 106 -1.99 -6.75 1.23
C THR A 106 -1.96 -7.74 0.07
N TRP A 107 -2.90 -7.62 -0.86
CA TRP A 107 -2.88 -8.44 -2.05
C TRP A 107 -1.58 -8.23 -2.83
N ASN A 108 -1.04 -9.31 -3.39
CA ASN A 108 0.20 -9.30 -4.18
C ASN A 108 0.06 -8.69 -5.59
N VAL A 109 -1.13 -8.17 -5.90
CA VAL A 109 -1.41 -7.28 -7.03
C VAL A 109 -2.36 -6.17 -6.58
N SER A 110 -2.27 -5.01 -7.19
CA SER A 110 -3.30 -3.96 -7.07
C SER A 110 -4.05 -3.82 -8.38
N ILE A 111 -5.34 -3.55 -8.30
CA ILE A 111 -6.23 -3.39 -9.45
C ILE A 111 -6.90 -2.03 -9.30
N LEU A 112 -6.75 -1.17 -10.30
CA LEU A 112 -7.39 0.15 -10.35
C LEU A 112 -8.08 0.37 -11.70
N PRO A 113 -9.06 1.27 -11.77
CA PRO A 113 -9.59 1.75 -13.03
C PRO A 113 -8.52 2.58 -13.75
N ALA A 114 -8.19 2.17 -14.96
CA ALA A 114 -7.27 2.85 -15.86
C ALA A 114 -7.69 2.55 -17.31
N ASN A 115 -7.49 3.50 -18.23
CA ASN A 115 -7.77 3.31 -19.67
C ASN A 115 -9.18 2.72 -19.95
N GLU A 116 -10.20 3.22 -19.24
CA GLU A 116 -11.61 2.77 -19.36
C GLU A 116 -11.85 1.28 -19.04
N ARG A 117 -10.96 0.65 -18.28
CA ARG A 117 -11.06 -0.74 -17.84
C ARG A 117 -10.37 -0.91 -16.48
N PHE A 118 -10.54 -2.07 -15.87
CA PHE A 118 -9.79 -2.43 -14.66
C PHE A 118 -8.48 -3.09 -15.06
N GLU A 119 -7.37 -2.55 -14.58
CA GLU A 119 -6.02 -3.02 -14.89
C GLU A 119 -5.23 -3.37 -13.64
N ILE A 120 -4.29 -4.30 -13.78
CA ILE A 120 -3.26 -4.52 -12.77
C ILE A 120 -2.33 -3.31 -12.75
N THR A 121 -2.32 -2.59 -11.65
CA THR A 121 -1.58 -1.34 -11.48
C THR A 121 -0.41 -1.44 -10.51
N THR A 122 -0.28 -2.57 -9.80
CA THR A 122 0.91 -2.90 -9.01
C THR A 122 1.14 -4.39 -9.06
N VAL A 123 2.38 -4.79 -9.30
CA VAL A 123 2.85 -6.17 -9.34
C VAL A 123 3.99 -6.32 -8.33
N TRP A 124 3.79 -7.11 -7.29
CA TRP A 124 4.86 -7.48 -6.38
C TRP A 124 5.70 -8.61 -6.99
N ASP A 125 6.96 -8.75 -6.57
CA ASP A 125 7.90 -9.72 -7.15
C ASP A 125 7.40 -11.17 -7.16
N SER A 126 6.55 -11.54 -6.20
CA SER A 126 5.88 -12.84 -6.17
C SER A 126 4.98 -13.10 -7.40
N MET A 127 4.60 -12.06 -8.13
CA MET A 127 3.69 -12.11 -9.29
C MET A 127 4.32 -11.69 -10.62
N LYS A 128 5.57 -11.24 -10.65
CA LYS A 128 6.23 -10.64 -11.83
C LYS A 128 6.26 -11.53 -13.07
N ASP A 129 6.29 -12.86 -12.88
CA ASP A 129 6.33 -13.84 -13.97
C ASP A 129 4.93 -14.39 -14.31
N VAL A 130 3.90 -13.93 -13.61
CA VAL A 130 2.52 -14.43 -13.73
C VAL A 130 1.61 -13.42 -14.42
N VAL A 131 1.74 -12.15 -14.06
CA VAL A 131 0.97 -11.02 -14.59
C VAL A 131 1.88 -9.86 -14.95
N ASN A 132 1.37 -8.95 -15.79
CA ASN A 132 2.08 -7.72 -16.12
C ASN A 132 1.29 -6.50 -15.62
N PHE A 133 2.01 -5.41 -15.37
CA PHE A 133 1.41 -4.09 -15.24
C PHE A 133 0.59 -3.77 -16.49
N GLY A 134 -0.65 -3.31 -16.32
CA GLY A 134 -1.57 -3.00 -17.41
C GLY A 134 -2.40 -4.20 -17.93
N ASP A 135 -2.20 -5.41 -17.42
CA ASP A 135 -3.06 -6.54 -17.77
C ASP A 135 -4.51 -6.24 -17.35
N GLN A 136 -5.47 -6.42 -18.28
CA GLN A 136 -6.89 -6.18 -17.99
C GLN A 136 -7.47 -7.26 -17.08
N VAL A 137 -8.14 -6.86 -16.01
CA VAL A 137 -8.87 -7.76 -15.11
C VAL A 137 -10.37 -7.70 -15.45
N VAL A 138 -10.99 -8.86 -15.61
CA VAL A 138 -12.41 -8.98 -15.98
C VAL A 138 -13.26 -9.66 -14.91
N ASP A 139 -12.65 -10.41 -14.00
CA ASP A 139 -13.33 -11.12 -12.92
C ASP A 139 -12.45 -11.17 -11.67
N ILE A 140 -13.06 -11.04 -10.51
CA ILE A 140 -12.43 -11.21 -9.21
C ILE A 140 -13.25 -12.22 -8.42
N ASN A 141 -12.67 -13.37 -8.13
CA ASN A 141 -13.24 -14.43 -7.30
C ASN A 141 -14.67 -14.85 -7.72
N GLY A 142 -14.94 -14.88 -9.05
CA GLY A 142 -16.25 -15.23 -9.64
C GLY A 142 -17.19 -14.04 -9.84
N THR A 143 -16.74 -12.83 -9.51
CA THR A 143 -17.51 -11.60 -9.75
C THR A 143 -17.03 -10.92 -11.02
N ASP A 144 -17.90 -10.84 -12.04
CA ASP A 144 -17.62 -10.08 -13.27
C ASP A 144 -17.61 -8.57 -12.94
N ILE A 145 -16.42 -7.98 -12.99
CA ILE A 145 -16.23 -6.55 -12.68
C ILE A 145 -16.35 -5.64 -13.90
N THR A 146 -16.47 -6.18 -15.11
CA THR A 146 -16.54 -5.37 -16.34
C THR A 146 -17.77 -4.47 -16.41
N LYS A 147 -18.78 -4.76 -15.62
CA LYS A 147 -20.04 -4.00 -15.51
C LYS A 147 -20.06 -3.03 -14.34
N PHE A 148 -19.00 -2.98 -13.56
CA PHE A 148 -18.93 -2.12 -12.38
C PHE A 148 -18.63 -0.67 -12.75
N PRO A 149 -19.04 0.28 -11.92
CA PRO A 149 -18.58 1.66 -12.04
C PRO A 149 -17.04 1.70 -12.02
N MET A 150 -16.45 2.52 -12.90
CA MET A 150 -15.00 2.68 -13.01
C MET A 150 -14.45 3.46 -11.80
N SER A 151 -14.45 2.81 -10.63
CA SER A 151 -13.99 3.40 -9.37
C SER A 151 -13.16 2.38 -8.57
N GLN A 152 -12.19 2.88 -7.82
CA GLN A 152 -11.41 2.05 -6.91
C GLN A 152 -12.29 1.36 -5.86
N SER A 153 -13.27 2.09 -5.29
CA SER A 153 -14.18 1.55 -4.27
C SER A 153 -14.98 0.33 -4.75
N ALA A 154 -15.30 0.26 -6.05
CA ALA A 154 -15.99 -0.90 -6.62
C ALA A 154 -15.10 -2.15 -6.59
N VAL A 155 -13.82 -2.04 -6.96
CA VAL A 155 -12.83 -3.13 -6.87
C VAL A 155 -12.56 -3.50 -5.42
N ASP A 156 -12.30 -2.48 -4.57
CA ASP A 156 -12.01 -2.69 -3.15
C ASP A 156 -13.14 -3.45 -2.44
N SER A 157 -14.39 -3.18 -2.80
CA SER A 157 -15.53 -3.88 -2.20
C SER A 157 -15.51 -5.38 -2.50
N VAL A 158 -15.14 -5.78 -3.73
CA VAL A 158 -15.03 -7.20 -4.12
C VAL A 158 -13.80 -7.85 -3.49
N MET A 159 -12.65 -7.18 -3.54
CA MET A 159 -11.40 -7.69 -2.95
C MET A 159 -11.52 -7.86 -1.43
N ASN A 160 -12.20 -6.93 -0.74
CA ASN A 160 -12.42 -7.00 0.71
C ASN A 160 -13.48 -8.03 1.12
N ALA A 161 -14.38 -8.41 0.21
CA ALA A 161 -15.35 -9.48 0.44
C ALA A 161 -14.68 -10.87 0.50
N ILE A 162 -13.47 -11.03 -0.04
CA ILE A 162 -12.69 -12.26 0.06
C ILE A 162 -12.13 -12.34 1.49
N LYS A 163 -12.65 -13.25 2.30
CA LYS A 163 -12.24 -13.41 3.70
C LYS A 163 -10.92 -14.16 3.86
N GLU A 164 -10.65 -15.07 2.93
CA GLU A 164 -9.43 -15.88 2.89
C GLU A 164 -8.22 -15.04 2.45
N ASN A 165 -7.03 -15.51 2.78
CA ASN A 165 -5.78 -14.89 2.31
C ASN A 165 -5.43 -15.27 0.86
N VAL A 166 -6.26 -16.08 0.22
CA VAL A 166 -6.09 -16.56 -1.16
C VAL A 166 -7.39 -16.34 -1.91
N GLY A 167 -7.29 -15.82 -3.11
CA GLY A 167 -8.38 -15.64 -4.05
C GLY A 167 -7.88 -15.83 -5.47
N TYR A 168 -8.69 -15.44 -6.44
CA TYR A 168 -8.24 -15.44 -7.83
C TYR A 168 -8.80 -14.24 -8.60
N ILE A 169 -8.08 -13.89 -9.63
CA ILE A 169 -8.52 -12.92 -10.65
C ILE A 169 -8.54 -13.61 -12.01
N VAL A 170 -9.33 -13.09 -12.93
CA VAL A 170 -9.27 -13.49 -14.34
C VAL A 170 -8.77 -12.31 -15.14
N VAL A 171 -7.63 -12.46 -15.77
CA VAL A 171 -7.06 -11.47 -16.70
C VAL A 171 -7.40 -11.82 -18.14
N LEU A 172 -7.60 -10.78 -18.95
CA LEU A 172 -7.77 -10.91 -20.40
C LEU A 172 -6.43 -10.57 -21.06
N LYS A 173 -5.77 -11.56 -21.67
CA LYS A 173 -4.51 -11.41 -22.38
C LYS A 173 -4.63 -12.02 -23.77
N ASP A 174 -4.31 -11.24 -24.81
CA ASP A 174 -4.40 -11.68 -26.21
C ASP A 174 -5.76 -12.30 -26.59
N GLY A 175 -6.85 -11.73 -26.05
CA GLY A 175 -8.21 -12.22 -26.24
C GLY A 175 -8.57 -13.49 -25.47
N GLN A 176 -7.67 -14.05 -24.68
CA GLN A 176 -7.89 -15.24 -23.86
C GLN A 176 -8.03 -14.90 -22.38
N LYS A 177 -8.96 -15.55 -21.71
CA LYS A 177 -9.15 -15.44 -20.25
C LYS A 177 -8.22 -16.41 -19.54
N LYS A 178 -7.39 -15.87 -18.63
CA LYS A 178 -6.49 -16.66 -17.78
C LYS A 178 -6.87 -16.45 -16.31
N LYS A 179 -7.17 -17.52 -15.60
CA LYS A 179 -7.40 -17.52 -14.15
C LYS A 179 -6.06 -17.55 -13.42
N ILE A 180 -5.88 -16.64 -12.47
CA ILE A 180 -4.63 -16.43 -11.73
C ILE A 180 -4.95 -16.34 -10.26
N GLU A 181 -4.24 -17.13 -9.46
CA GLU A 181 -4.32 -17.06 -8.00
C GLU A 181 -3.61 -15.81 -7.48
N VAL A 182 -4.23 -15.12 -6.53
CA VAL A 182 -3.69 -13.96 -5.83
C VAL A 182 -3.73 -14.22 -4.32
N ARG A 183 -2.76 -13.64 -3.58
CA ARG A 183 -2.62 -13.87 -2.13
C ARG A 183 -2.38 -12.56 -1.38
N ARG A 184 -2.79 -12.54 -0.11
CA ARG A 184 -2.37 -11.48 0.84
C ARG A 184 -1.06 -11.89 1.49
N GLU A 185 -0.06 -11.05 1.33
CA GLU A 185 1.30 -11.23 1.85
C GLU A 185 1.89 -9.93 2.42
#